data_c9af3550deae82cc3ca6246bf7615ef4
#
_entry.id   c9af3550deae82cc3ca6246bf7615ef4
#
_cell.length_a   1.000
_cell.length_b   1.000
_cell.length_c   1.000
_cell.angle_alpha   90.00
_cell.angle_beta   90.00
_cell.angle_gamma   90.00
#
_symmetry.space_group_name_H-M   'P 1'
#
loop_
_entity.id
_entity.type
_entity.pdbx_description
1 polymer ?
#
loop_
_entity_poly.entity_id
_entity_poly.type
_entity_poly.pdbx_seq_one_letter_code
_entity_poly.pdbx_strand_id
1 'polypeptide(L)'
;RSLVHTKTALGIIPCGSGNGLARHLQIPMGPKKAIDIINDGLIDIIDYGKINDVPFFCTCGVGFDAFVSLQFSKAGRRGPLTYL
;
A
#
# COMPACT_ATOMS: atom_id res chain seq x y z
N ARG A 1 3.27 -10.43 1.21
CA ARG A 1 3.59 -11.74 0.64
C ARG A 1 3.27 -12.89 1.58
N SER A 2 3.78 -12.81 2.80
CA SER A 2 3.70 -13.93 3.76
C SER A 2 2.28 -14.30 4.17
N LEU A 3 1.33 -13.41 3.98
CA LEU A 3 -0.06 -13.61 4.40
C LEU A 3 -0.98 -14.06 3.28
N VAL A 4 -0.46 -14.18 2.04
CA VAL A 4 -1.27 -14.60 0.88
C VAL A 4 -1.77 -16.03 1.10
N HIS A 5 -3.07 -16.24 0.84
CA HIS A 5 -3.75 -17.53 1.05
C HIS A 5 -3.69 -18.04 2.49
N THR A 6 -3.53 -17.16 3.46
CA THR A 6 -3.60 -17.50 4.89
C THR A 6 -4.90 -16.96 5.49
N LYS A 7 -5.22 -17.42 6.69
CA LYS A 7 -6.38 -16.92 7.45
C LYS A 7 -6.02 -15.68 8.28
N THR A 8 -4.78 -15.26 8.26
CA THR A 8 -4.32 -14.12 9.05
C THR A 8 -4.69 -12.82 8.35
N ALA A 9 -5.39 -11.95 9.03
CA ALA A 9 -5.74 -10.62 8.52
C ALA A 9 -4.59 -9.63 8.68
N LEU A 10 -4.49 -8.68 7.76
CA LEU A 10 -3.53 -7.59 7.82
C LEU A 10 -4.24 -6.31 8.25
N GLY A 11 -3.75 -5.68 9.30
CA GLY A 11 -4.16 -4.33 9.67
C GLY A 11 -3.16 -3.31 9.14
N ILE A 12 -3.65 -2.15 8.72
CA ILE A 12 -2.81 -1.09 8.15
C ILE A 12 -3.01 0.20 8.94
N ILE A 13 -1.90 0.76 9.41
CA ILE A 13 -1.85 2.11 9.97
C ILE A 13 -1.03 2.96 9.01
N PRO A 14 -1.67 3.86 8.23
CA PRO A 14 -0.96 4.64 7.23
C PRO A 14 0.01 5.64 7.84
N CYS A 15 1.28 5.58 7.47
CA CYS A 15 2.29 6.53 7.92
C CYS A 15 3.32 6.89 6.85
N GLY A 16 3.06 6.51 5.61
CA GLY A 16 3.88 6.87 4.46
C GLY A 16 3.43 8.16 3.79
N SER A 17 4.07 8.52 2.70
CA SER A 17 3.75 9.75 1.96
C SER A 17 2.56 9.59 1.01
N GLY A 18 2.39 8.43 0.41
CA GLY A 18 1.31 8.18 -0.56
C GLY A 18 0.17 7.34 0.00
N ASN A 19 0.50 6.23 0.62
CA ASN A 19 -0.45 5.31 1.26
C ASN A 19 -1.54 4.82 0.29
N GLY A 20 -1.15 4.49 -0.96
CA GLY A 20 -2.10 4.17 -2.03
C GLY A 20 -3.06 3.04 -1.69
N LEU A 21 -2.58 1.93 -1.16
CA LEU A 21 -3.44 0.80 -0.80
C LEU A 21 -4.41 1.18 0.33
N ALA A 22 -3.92 1.88 1.35
CA ALA A 22 -4.77 2.30 2.46
C ALA A 22 -5.87 3.25 1.98
N ARG A 23 -5.57 4.18 1.08
CA ARG A 23 -6.55 5.09 0.49
C ARG A 23 -7.60 4.35 -0.33
N HIS A 24 -7.16 3.40 -1.14
CA HIS A 24 -8.06 2.57 -1.94
C HIS A 24 -9.03 1.79 -1.05
N LEU A 25 -8.56 1.26 0.06
CA LEU A 25 -9.36 0.51 1.02
C LEU A 25 -10.15 1.41 1.97
N GLN A 26 -10.08 2.74 1.79
CA GLN A 26 -10.79 3.74 2.61
C GLN A 26 -10.38 3.69 4.08
N ILE A 27 -9.15 3.31 4.36
CA ILE A 27 -8.60 3.34 5.71
C ILE A 27 -8.27 4.79 6.09
N PRO A 28 -8.70 5.26 7.26
CA PRO A 28 -8.39 6.63 7.70
C PRO A 28 -6.89 6.88 7.79
N MET A 29 -6.45 8.08 7.39
CA MET A 29 -5.02 8.44 7.40
C MET A 29 -4.51 8.77 8.81
N GLY A 30 -5.39 9.06 9.76
CA GLY A 30 -5.01 9.31 11.15
C GLY A 30 -4.75 8.00 11.89
N PRO A 31 -3.64 7.89 12.66
CA PRO A 31 -3.30 6.62 13.34
C PRO A 31 -4.39 6.15 14.31
N LYS A 32 -4.98 7.07 15.06
CA LYS A 32 -6.02 6.72 16.04
C LYS A 32 -7.25 6.12 15.36
N LYS A 33 -7.71 6.75 14.27
CA LYS A 33 -8.88 6.26 13.54
C LYS A 33 -8.59 4.95 12.83
N ALA A 34 -7.36 4.76 12.33
CA ALA A 34 -6.94 3.50 11.73
C ALA A 34 -6.96 2.37 12.76
N ILE A 35 -6.51 2.62 13.98
CA ILE A 35 -6.56 1.66 15.08
C ILE A 35 -8.01 1.33 15.44
N ASP A 36 -8.90 2.32 15.45
CA ASP A 36 -10.33 2.11 15.70
C ASP A 36 -10.94 1.16 14.67
N ILE A 37 -10.57 1.29 13.39
CA ILE A 37 -11.01 0.39 12.32
C ILE A 37 -10.52 -1.04 12.58
N ILE A 38 -9.29 -1.21 13.02
CA ILE A 38 -8.74 -2.52 13.35
C ILE A 38 -9.52 -3.14 14.50
N ASN A 39 -9.86 -2.34 15.52
CA ASN A 39 -10.63 -2.79 16.69
C ASN A 39 -12.06 -3.19 16.32
N ASP A 40 -12.66 -2.58 15.30
CA ASP A 40 -13.98 -2.96 14.81
C ASP A 40 -14.02 -4.37 14.23
N GLY A 41 -12.88 -4.90 13.82
CA GLY A 41 -12.74 -6.29 13.40
C GLY A 41 -13.41 -6.65 12.08
N LEU A 42 -13.76 -5.68 11.25
CA LEU A 42 -14.27 -5.95 9.91
C LEU A 42 -13.14 -6.45 9.03
N ILE A 43 -13.29 -7.67 8.52
CA ILE A 43 -12.29 -8.30 7.66
C ILE A 43 -12.84 -8.36 6.23
N ASP A 44 -12.05 -7.87 5.28
CA ASP A 44 -12.38 -7.88 3.87
C ASP A 44 -11.37 -8.75 3.12
N ILE A 45 -11.85 -9.39 2.06
CA ILE A 45 -10.99 -10.20 1.19
C ILE A 45 -10.75 -9.41 -0.09
N ILE A 46 -9.49 -9.16 -0.40
CA ILE A 46 -9.11 -8.42 -1.59
C ILE A 46 -8.30 -9.29 -2.54
N ASP A 47 -8.37 -8.96 -3.81
CA ASP A 47 -7.56 -9.59 -4.84
C ASP A 47 -6.14 -9.03 -4.82
N TYR A 48 -5.22 -9.80 -5.35
CA TYR A 48 -3.87 -9.35 -5.63
C TYR A 48 -3.44 -9.80 -7.02
N GLY A 49 -2.44 -9.17 -7.57
CA GLY A 49 -1.91 -9.56 -8.87
C GLY A 49 -0.54 -10.21 -8.76
N LYS A 50 -0.11 -10.81 -9.86
CA LYS A 50 1.24 -11.35 -10.00
C LYS A 50 1.86 -10.87 -11.30
N ILE A 51 3.15 -10.59 -11.23
CA ILE A 51 3.98 -10.36 -12.41
C ILE A 51 5.24 -11.22 -12.28
N ASN A 52 5.45 -12.14 -13.23
CA ASN A 52 6.52 -13.15 -13.15
C ASN A 52 6.57 -13.85 -11.78
N ASP A 53 5.41 -14.31 -11.31
CA ASP A 53 5.23 -14.97 -10.01
C ASP A 53 5.54 -14.11 -8.77
N VAL A 54 5.81 -12.81 -8.96
CA VAL A 54 5.99 -11.88 -7.86
C VAL A 54 4.65 -11.21 -7.55
N PRO A 55 4.09 -11.40 -6.36
CA PRO A 55 2.80 -10.78 -6.01
C PRO A 55 2.92 -9.26 -5.79
N PHE A 56 1.89 -8.55 -6.20
CA PHE A 56 1.74 -7.11 -5.90
C PHE A 56 0.31 -6.84 -5.42
N PHE A 57 0.14 -5.80 -4.62
CA PHE A 57 -1.10 -5.54 -3.90
C PHE A 57 -1.73 -4.19 -4.20
N CYS A 58 -1.02 -3.33 -4.90
CA CYS A 58 -1.54 -2.02 -5.32
C CYS A 58 -1.30 -1.84 -6.81
N THR A 59 -0.08 -1.56 -7.18
CA THR A 59 0.31 -1.37 -8.58
C THR A 59 1.64 -2.03 -8.87
N CYS A 60 1.88 -2.30 -10.14
CA CYS A 60 3.20 -2.67 -10.65
C CYS A 60 3.42 -1.91 -11.96
N GLY A 61 4.67 -1.75 -12.35
CA GLY A 61 4.99 -1.04 -13.59
C GLY A 61 6.35 -1.41 -14.12
N VAL A 62 6.53 -1.20 -15.42
CA VAL A 62 7.79 -1.42 -16.13
C VAL A 62 8.08 -0.21 -17.02
N GLY A 63 9.30 -0.11 -17.50
CA GLY A 63 9.70 0.97 -18.41
C GLY A 63 9.78 2.32 -17.71
N PHE A 64 9.10 3.34 -18.26
CA PHE A 64 9.19 4.70 -17.74
C PHE A 64 8.71 4.83 -16.30
N ASP A 65 7.60 4.20 -15.96
CA ASP A 65 7.07 4.24 -14.60
C ASP A 65 8.05 3.64 -13.59
N ALA A 66 8.69 2.53 -13.94
CA ALA A 66 9.70 1.90 -13.09
C ALA A 66 10.92 2.80 -12.92
N PHE A 67 11.34 3.49 -13.99
CA PHE A 67 12.43 4.46 -13.94
C PHE A 67 12.11 5.62 -13.00
N VAL A 68 10.91 6.19 -13.11
CA VAL A 68 10.46 7.28 -12.23
C VAL A 68 10.42 6.81 -10.78
N SER A 69 9.93 5.62 -10.51
CA SER A 69 9.92 5.05 -9.14
C SER A 69 11.32 4.91 -8.57
N LEU A 70 12.28 4.48 -9.39
CA LEU A 70 13.68 4.37 -8.96
C LEU A 70 14.25 5.76 -8.64
N GLN A 71 14.00 6.76 -9.48
CA GLN A 71 14.44 8.14 -9.24
C GLN A 71 13.81 8.71 -7.98
N PHE A 72 12.53 8.44 -7.75
CA PHE A 72 11.84 8.86 -6.54
C PHE A 72 12.51 8.28 -5.29
N SER A 73 12.86 7.00 -5.29
CA SER A 73 13.51 6.37 -4.15
C SER A 73 14.89 6.97 -3.85
N LYS A 74 15.57 7.48 -4.87
CA LYS A 74 16.90 8.12 -4.76
C LYS A 74 16.83 9.60 -4.41
N ALA A 75 15.67 10.24 -4.56
CA ALA A 75 15.54 11.68 -4.38
C ALA A 75 15.72 12.16 -2.93
N GLY A 76 15.56 11.27 -1.96
CA GLY A 76 15.70 11.63 -0.54
C GLY A 76 14.57 12.50 -0.01
N ARG A 77 13.61 12.89 -0.85
CA ARG A 77 12.44 13.68 -0.48
C ARG A 77 11.18 12.83 -0.57
N ARG A 78 10.28 13.04 0.38
CA ARG A 78 8.99 12.37 0.42
C ARG A 78 7.88 13.39 0.51
N GLY A 79 6.70 13.04 0.00
CA GLY A 79 5.52 13.90 0.06
C GLY A 79 4.89 14.14 -1.30
N PRO A 80 3.73 14.83 -1.34
CA PRO A 80 2.96 15.01 -2.58
C PRO A 80 3.74 15.72 -3.70
N LEU A 81 4.57 16.68 -3.37
CA LEU A 81 5.33 17.45 -4.37
C LEU A 81 6.34 16.58 -5.14
N THR A 82 6.85 15.53 -4.52
CA THR A 82 7.81 14.63 -5.17
C THR A 82 7.14 13.77 -6.25
N TYR A 83 5.83 13.57 -6.16
CA TYR A 83 5.06 12.84 -7.17
C TYR A 83 4.73 13.68 -8.41
N LEU A 84 4.88 14.97 -8.35
CA LEU A 84 4.64 15.87 -9.47
C LEU A 84 5.87 16.02 -10.37
#